data_96ff07236732da231c895662ddbf1d89
#
_entry.id   96ff07236732da231c895662ddbf1d89
#
_cell.length_a   1.000
_cell.length_b   1.000
_cell.length_c   1.000
_cell.angle_alpha   90.00
_cell.angle_beta   90.00
_cell.angle_gamma   90.00
#
_symmetry.space_group_name_H-M   'P 1'
#
loop_
_entity.id
_entity.type
_entity.pdbx_description
1 polymer ?
#
loop_
_entity_poly.entity_id
_entity_poly.type
_entity_poly.pdbx_seq_one_letter_code
_entity_poly.pdbx_strand_id
1 'polypeptide(L)'
;MQSVKQNKIIANAHELLKELPSISSTDGNSLNLAGANGTTILISGKVSSLSTEQLIEYLKTLPAEKVEKVEVIYNAPPQLHIKGAVINVVLKKENRYTMNGQVQATWINQHENSFSGVGSLFLTSPKWSLDLMYSIADNKQISKSTTTAKHTLGNDIYDIDSENHTKSTSNKHNVYTNIAYNLDDTQSLDCHTRLYAPRNKSDAYSVNNLFSDANS
;
A
#
# COMPACT_ATOMS: atom_id res chain seq x y z
N MET A 1 -26.95 1.49 -14.42
CA MET A 1 -26.46 2.48 -13.47
C MET A 1 -27.25 2.30 -12.18
N GLN A 2 -26.70 1.54 -11.22
CA GLN A 2 -27.33 1.40 -9.91
C GLN A 2 -26.73 2.47 -8.98
N SER A 3 -27.55 3.40 -8.58
CA SER A 3 -27.22 4.38 -7.55
C SER A 3 -27.29 3.68 -6.19
N VAL A 4 -26.15 3.32 -5.64
CA VAL A 4 -26.06 2.86 -4.25
C VAL A 4 -26.13 4.11 -3.36
N LYS A 5 -27.33 4.55 -3.06
CA LYS A 5 -27.60 5.46 -1.94
C LYS A 5 -27.70 4.61 -0.67
N GLN A 6 -26.58 4.23 -0.11
CA GLN A 6 -26.51 3.88 1.30
C GLN A 6 -25.90 5.07 2.06
N ASN A 7 -26.48 5.38 3.22
CA ASN A 7 -26.13 6.48 4.13
C ASN A 7 -24.74 6.34 4.79
N LYS A 8 -23.75 5.83 4.07
CA LYS A 8 -22.37 5.72 4.52
C LYS A 8 -21.59 6.89 3.91
N ILE A 9 -21.01 7.71 4.75
CA ILE A 9 -20.12 8.78 4.31
C ILE A 9 -18.86 8.11 3.79
N ILE A 10 -18.68 8.08 2.47
CA ILE A 10 -17.48 7.59 1.81
C ILE A 10 -16.52 8.77 1.73
N ALA A 11 -15.45 8.75 2.52
CA ALA A 11 -14.55 9.88 2.64
C ALA A 11 -13.49 9.92 1.53
N ASN A 12 -13.02 8.77 1.07
CA ASN A 12 -11.89 8.68 0.15
C ASN A 12 -12.11 7.66 -0.97
N ALA A 13 -11.23 7.72 -1.98
CA ALA A 13 -11.32 6.85 -3.15
C ALA A 13 -11.11 5.36 -2.81
N HIS A 14 -10.29 5.04 -1.82
CA HIS A 14 -10.07 3.66 -1.39
C HIS A 14 -11.35 3.05 -0.81
N GLU A 15 -12.07 3.78 0.05
CA GLU A 15 -13.37 3.34 0.57
C GLU A 15 -14.40 3.20 -0.55
N LEU A 16 -14.41 4.14 -1.50
CA LEU A 16 -15.29 4.07 -2.67
C LEU A 16 -15.07 2.78 -3.47
N LEU A 17 -13.81 2.41 -3.70
CA LEU A 17 -13.47 1.17 -4.41
C LEU A 17 -13.92 -0.08 -3.67
N LYS A 18 -13.82 -0.10 -2.34
CA LYS A 18 -14.26 -1.25 -1.51
C LYS A 18 -15.77 -1.46 -1.50
N GLU A 19 -16.57 -0.44 -1.80
CA GLU A 19 -18.03 -0.57 -1.92
C GLU A 19 -18.46 -1.18 -3.26
N LEU A 20 -17.53 -1.35 -4.21
CA LEU A 20 -17.87 -1.98 -5.50
C LEU A 20 -17.91 -3.51 -5.34
N PRO A 21 -19.00 -4.18 -5.79
CA PRO A 21 -19.23 -5.60 -5.52
C PRO A 21 -18.19 -6.53 -6.16
N SER A 22 -17.48 -6.05 -7.17
CA SER A 22 -16.43 -6.81 -7.85
C SER A 22 -15.04 -6.65 -7.24
N ILE A 23 -14.87 -5.78 -6.24
CA ILE A 23 -13.59 -5.48 -5.64
C ILE A 23 -13.53 -6.04 -4.23
N SER A 24 -12.48 -6.80 -3.94
CA SER A 24 -12.20 -7.36 -2.62
C SER A 24 -10.88 -6.82 -2.07
N SER A 25 -10.82 -6.65 -0.76
CA SER A 25 -9.59 -6.30 -0.04
C SER A 25 -9.46 -7.26 1.14
N THR A 26 -8.41 -8.07 1.13
CA THR A 26 -8.22 -9.12 2.14
C THR A 26 -7.54 -8.56 3.40
N ASP A 27 -6.66 -7.60 3.24
CA ASP A 27 -5.79 -7.07 4.31
C ASP A 27 -5.87 -5.54 4.46
N GLY A 28 -6.79 -4.89 3.73
CA GLY A 28 -6.89 -3.42 3.69
C GLY A 28 -5.77 -2.71 2.95
N ASN A 29 -4.76 -3.45 2.47
CA ASN A 29 -3.60 -2.96 1.74
C ASN A 29 -3.50 -3.51 0.32
N SER A 30 -4.49 -4.28 -0.12
CA SER A 30 -4.62 -4.79 -1.48
C SER A 30 -6.03 -4.54 -1.99
N LEU A 31 -6.17 -4.33 -3.28
CA LEU A 31 -7.44 -4.26 -3.99
C LEU A 31 -7.39 -5.24 -5.15
N ASN A 32 -8.22 -6.25 -5.09
CA ASN A 32 -8.26 -7.31 -6.07
C ASN A 32 -9.64 -7.35 -6.73
N LEU A 33 -9.65 -7.58 -8.03
CA LEU A 33 -10.87 -7.78 -8.77
C LEU A 33 -11.26 -9.27 -8.72
N ALA A 34 -12.50 -9.55 -8.33
CA ALA A 34 -13.01 -10.90 -8.24
C ALA A 34 -12.94 -11.61 -9.61
N GLY A 35 -12.35 -12.81 -9.64
CA GLY A 35 -12.19 -13.62 -10.85
C GLY A 35 -11.02 -13.21 -11.75
N ALA A 36 -10.15 -12.30 -11.34
CA ALA A 36 -8.98 -11.88 -12.10
C ALA A 36 -7.67 -12.42 -11.53
N ASN A 37 -6.76 -12.83 -12.42
CA ASN A 37 -5.39 -13.21 -12.06
C ASN A 37 -4.48 -11.98 -12.05
N GLY A 38 -4.57 -11.18 -10.99
CA GLY A 38 -3.84 -9.91 -10.84
C GLY A 38 -4.69 -8.71 -11.28
N THR A 39 -4.50 -7.63 -10.54
CA THR A 39 -5.24 -6.37 -10.75
C THR A 39 -4.25 -5.21 -10.76
N THR A 40 -4.31 -4.38 -11.80
CA THR A 40 -3.56 -3.13 -11.88
C THR A 40 -4.51 -1.95 -11.73
N ILE A 41 -4.11 -0.96 -10.94
CA ILE A 41 -4.91 0.25 -10.76
C ILE A 41 -4.31 1.35 -11.63
N LEU A 42 -5.16 1.99 -12.40
CA LEU A 42 -4.85 3.18 -13.20
C LEU A 42 -5.49 4.41 -12.57
N ILE A 43 -4.85 5.53 -12.74
CA ILE A 43 -5.42 6.84 -12.40
C ILE A 43 -5.62 7.62 -13.71
N SER A 44 -6.88 7.90 -14.04
CA SER A 44 -7.28 8.58 -15.27
C SER A 44 -6.65 7.99 -16.55
N GLY A 45 -6.64 6.64 -16.62
CA GLY A 45 -6.11 5.89 -17.76
C GLY A 45 -4.59 5.73 -17.80
N LYS A 46 -3.86 6.27 -16.82
CA LYS A 46 -2.39 6.20 -16.75
C LYS A 46 -1.92 5.21 -15.70
N VAL A 47 -0.88 4.45 -16.03
CA VAL A 47 -0.20 3.57 -15.08
C VAL A 47 0.54 4.43 -14.07
N SER A 48 0.30 4.19 -12.78
CA SER A 48 1.01 4.90 -11.72
C SER A 48 2.44 4.37 -11.58
N SER A 49 3.39 5.27 -11.31
CA SER A 49 4.77 4.91 -10.93
C SER A 49 4.90 4.48 -9.45
N LEU A 50 3.82 4.55 -8.68
CA LEU A 50 3.76 4.13 -7.29
C LEU A 50 3.77 2.60 -7.17
N SER A 51 4.35 2.06 -6.09
CA SER A 51 4.12 0.67 -5.72
C SER A 51 2.64 0.46 -5.32
N THR A 52 2.19 -0.78 -5.28
CA THR A 52 0.79 -1.09 -4.91
C THR A 52 0.41 -0.51 -3.55
N GLU A 53 1.29 -0.65 -2.54
CA GLU A 53 1.07 -0.13 -1.20
C GLU A 53 0.96 1.41 -1.19
N GLN A 54 1.85 2.07 -1.93
CA GLN A 54 1.87 3.53 -2.03
C GLN A 54 0.65 4.05 -2.80
N LEU A 55 0.20 3.31 -3.82
CA LEU A 55 -0.99 3.66 -4.57
C LEU A 55 -2.25 3.55 -3.70
N ILE A 56 -2.31 2.54 -2.84
CA ILE A 56 -3.40 2.41 -1.87
C ILE A 56 -3.37 3.53 -0.84
N GLU A 57 -2.19 3.91 -0.34
CA GLU A 57 -2.06 5.07 0.54
C GLU A 57 -2.51 6.37 -0.17
N TYR A 58 -2.12 6.55 -1.43
CA TYR A 58 -2.60 7.66 -2.24
C TYR A 58 -4.13 7.67 -2.36
N LEU A 59 -4.76 6.51 -2.66
CA LEU A 59 -6.21 6.38 -2.75
C LEU A 59 -6.93 6.64 -1.42
N LYS A 60 -6.30 6.29 -0.28
CA LYS A 60 -6.82 6.62 1.06
C LYS A 60 -6.80 8.13 1.34
N THR A 61 -5.89 8.88 0.72
CA THR A 61 -5.82 10.34 0.87
C THR A 61 -6.61 11.09 -0.20
N LEU A 62 -6.96 10.44 -1.31
CA LEU A 62 -7.71 11.05 -2.39
C LEU A 62 -9.20 11.15 -2.01
N PRO A 63 -9.78 12.37 -1.92
CA PRO A 63 -11.19 12.54 -1.61
C PRO A 63 -12.09 11.81 -2.61
N ALA A 64 -13.12 11.10 -2.12
CA ALA A 64 -14.07 10.39 -2.98
C ALA A 64 -14.76 11.31 -3.99
N GLU A 65 -14.98 12.57 -3.60
CA GLU A 65 -15.60 13.59 -4.46
C GLU A 65 -14.81 13.92 -5.72
N LYS A 66 -13.49 13.71 -5.70
CA LYS A 66 -12.62 13.88 -6.86
C LYS A 66 -12.74 12.74 -7.88
N VAL A 67 -13.33 11.63 -7.52
CA VAL A 67 -13.56 10.50 -8.42
C VAL A 67 -14.82 10.79 -9.25
N GLU A 68 -14.67 10.79 -10.58
CA GLU A 68 -15.79 10.90 -11.50
C GLU A 68 -16.49 9.56 -11.68
N LYS A 69 -15.69 8.52 -11.97
CA LYS A 69 -16.16 7.15 -12.16
C LYS A 69 -15.03 6.15 -11.91
N VAL A 70 -15.41 4.91 -11.70
CA VAL A 70 -14.51 3.77 -11.68
C VAL A 70 -14.85 2.84 -12.82
N GLU A 71 -13.87 2.52 -13.65
CA GLU A 71 -14.01 1.59 -14.76
C GLU A 71 -13.28 0.29 -14.42
N VAL A 72 -13.96 -0.82 -14.60
CA VAL A 72 -13.41 -2.15 -14.36
C VAL A 72 -13.27 -2.85 -15.70
N ILE A 73 -12.04 -3.25 -16.02
CA ILE A 73 -11.68 -3.88 -17.28
C ILE A 73 -11.04 -5.23 -16.96
N TYR A 74 -11.70 -6.34 -17.29
CA TYR A 74 -11.21 -7.69 -16.99
C TYR A 74 -10.01 -8.10 -17.85
N ASN A 75 -9.92 -7.57 -19.06
CA ASN A 75 -8.82 -7.83 -19.98
C ASN A 75 -8.23 -6.49 -20.40
N ALA A 76 -7.05 -6.19 -19.90
CA ALA A 76 -6.36 -4.94 -20.24
C ALA A 76 -6.13 -4.84 -21.75
N PRO A 77 -6.40 -3.67 -22.37
CA PRO A 77 -6.04 -3.43 -23.75
C PRO A 77 -4.53 -3.61 -23.96
N PRO A 78 -4.10 -4.23 -25.08
CA PRO A 78 -2.67 -4.47 -25.37
C PRO A 78 -1.80 -3.21 -25.32
N GLN A 79 -2.38 -2.06 -25.62
CA GLN A 79 -1.70 -0.76 -25.64
C GLN A 79 -1.17 -0.33 -24.25
N LEU A 80 -1.76 -0.85 -23.18
CA LEU A 80 -1.34 -0.55 -21.80
C LEU A 80 -0.14 -1.41 -21.35
N HIS A 81 0.23 -2.43 -22.11
CA HIS A 81 1.28 -3.40 -21.75
C HIS A 81 1.09 -4.04 -20.36
N ILE A 82 -0.16 -4.16 -19.91
CA ILE A 82 -0.57 -4.73 -18.63
C ILE A 82 -1.15 -6.11 -18.87
N LYS A 83 -0.78 -7.07 -18.00
CA LYS A 83 -1.41 -8.39 -17.96
C LYS A 83 -2.44 -8.44 -16.84
N GLY A 84 -3.62 -9.00 -17.12
CA GLY A 84 -4.70 -9.15 -16.14
C GLY A 84 -5.76 -8.07 -16.21
N ALA A 85 -6.44 -7.87 -15.09
CA ALA A 85 -7.51 -6.89 -14.99
C ALA A 85 -7.03 -5.50 -14.56
N VAL A 86 -7.85 -4.52 -14.89
CA VAL A 86 -7.58 -3.10 -14.62
C VAL A 86 -8.74 -2.48 -13.87
N ILE A 87 -8.43 -1.73 -12.83
CA ILE A 87 -9.35 -0.80 -12.17
C ILE A 87 -8.88 0.61 -12.51
N ASN A 88 -9.62 1.32 -13.36
CA ASN A 88 -9.29 2.69 -13.73
C ASN A 88 -10.13 3.68 -12.91
N VAL A 89 -9.46 4.41 -12.04
CA VAL A 89 -10.06 5.49 -11.23
C VAL A 89 -9.97 6.77 -12.05
N VAL A 90 -11.08 7.17 -12.66
CA VAL A 90 -11.15 8.39 -13.45
C VAL A 90 -11.45 9.57 -12.53
N LEU A 91 -10.57 10.56 -12.53
CA LEU A 91 -10.72 11.75 -11.74
C LEU A 91 -11.51 12.82 -12.51
N LYS A 92 -12.30 13.61 -11.79
CA LYS A 92 -13.04 14.75 -12.33
C LYS A 92 -12.07 15.79 -12.89
N LYS A 93 -12.37 16.30 -14.07
CA LYS A 93 -11.72 17.51 -14.59
C LYS A 93 -12.33 18.72 -13.89
N GLU A 94 -11.53 19.40 -13.09
CA GLU A 94 -11.95 20.61 -12.39
C GLU A 94 -11.61 21.84 -13.24
N ASN A 95 -12.64 22.64 -13.58
CA ASN A 95 -12.47 23.90 -14.33
C ASN A 95 -12.31 25.11 -13.42
N ARG A 96 -12.04 24.89 -12.13
CA ARG A 96 -11.88 25.95 -11.12
C ARG A 96 -10.68 25.64 -10.21
N TYR A 97 -10.23 26.69 -9.54
CA TYR A 97 -9.18 26.52 -8.53
C TYR A 97 -9.75 25.76 -7.32
N THR A 98 -9.15 24.63 -7.01
CA THR A 98 -9.46 23.86 -5.81
C THR A 98 -8.20 23.52 -5.05
N MET A 99 -8.33 23.48 -3.72
CA MET A 99 -7.28 23.02 -2.80
C MET A 99 -7.91 22.04 -1.82
N ASN A 100 -7.36 20.84 -1.78
CA ASN A 100 -7.77 19.81 -0.82
C ASN A 100 -6.52 19.26 -0.15
N GLY A 101 -6.60 18.97 1.12
CA GLY A 101 -5.51 18.38 1.89
C GLY A 101 -6.05 17.41 2.92
N GLN A 102 -5.25 16.41 3.25
CA GLN A 102 -5.55 15.45 4.30
C GLN A 102 -4.28 15.09 5.06
N VAL A 103 -4.41 14.92 6.35
CA VAL A 103 -3.37 14.39 7.22
C VAL A 103 -3.95 13.23 8.00
N GLN A 104 -3.24 12.12 8.00
CA GLN A 104 -3.58 10.93 8.79
C GLN A 104 -2.35 10.53 9.60
N ALA A 105 -2.55 10.21 10.87
CA ALA A 105 -1.54 9.67 11.74
C ALA A 105 -2.07 8.41 12.41
N THR A 106 -1.23 7.39 12.51
CA THR A 106 -1.57 6.10 13.12
C THR A 106 -0.49 5.73 14.12
N TRP A 107 -0.89 5.44 15.32
CA TRP A 107 -0.02 4.91 16.35
C TRP A 107 -0.49 3.49 16.69
N ILE A 108 0.43 2.55 16.68
CA ILE A 108 0.19 1.16 17.04
C ILE A 108 1.11 0.83 18.21
N ASN A 109 0.51 0.42 19.32
CA ASN A 109 1.21 -0.05 20.50
C ASN A 109 0.84 -1.52 20.68
N GLN A 110 1.75 -2.41 20.30
CA GLN A 110 1.64 -3.84 20.60
C GLN A 110 2.76 -4.25 21.55
N HIS A 111 3.86 -4.83 21.07
CA HIS A 111 5.07 -5.11 21.87
C HIS A 111 6.09 -3.98 21.81
N GLU A 112 6.06 -3.22 20.73
CA GLU A 112 6.86 -2.02 20.48
C GLU A 112 5.95 -0.94 19.88
N ASN A 113 6.28 0.32 20.15
CA ASN A 113 5.55 1.44 19.58
C ASN A 113 5.94 1.65 18.12
N SER A 114 4.96 1.64 17.25
CA SER A 114 5.09 1.98 15.84
C SER A 114 4.25 3.20 15.50
N PHE A 115 4.76 4.05 14.64
CA PHE A 115 4.09 5.25 14.19
C PHE A 115 4.10 5.32 12.67
N SER A 116 2.99 5.73 12.09
CA SER A 116 2.93 6.09 10.68
C SER A 116 2.11 7.35 10.48
N GLY A 117 2.51 8.15 9.51
CA GLY A 117 1.81 9.36 9.13
C GLY A 117 1.82 9.55 7.63
N VAL A 118 0.74 10.09 7.08
CA VAL A 118 0.64 10.50 5.70
C VAL A 118 -0.05 11.85 5.61
N GLY A 119 0.54 12.73 4.82
CA GLY A 119 -0.06 14.02 4.46
C GLY A 119 -0.16 14.12 2.95
N SER A 120 -1.25 14.67 2.46
CA SER A 120 -1.46 14.94 1.04
C SER A 120 -2.02 16.33 0.81
N LEU A 121 -1.64 16.91 -0.32
CA LEU A 121 -2.13 18.20 -0.81
C LEU A 121 -2.41 18.07 -2.30
N PHE A 122 -3.63 18.43 -2.69
CA PHE A 122 -4.10 18.43 -4.06
C PHE A 122 -4.48 19.86 -4.44
N LEU A 123 -3.74 20.43 -5.35
CA LEU A 123 -4.03 21.72 -5.95
C LEU A 123 -4.48 21.50 -7.39
N THR A 124 -5.59 22.09 -7.77
CA THR A 124 -6.11 21.99 -9.14
C THR A 124 -6.48 23.35 -9.65
N SER A 125 -6.12 23.62 -10.87
CA SER A 125 -6.49 24.81 -11.65
C SER A 125 -6.99 24.36 -13.02
N PRO A 126 -7.64 25.23 -13.80
CA PRO A 126 -8.08 24.87 -15.16
C PRO A 126 -6.96 24.36 -16.07
N LYS A 127 -5.73 24.83 -15.88
CA LYS A 127 -4.60 24.48 -16.74
C LYS A 127 -3.56 23.58 -16.12
N TRP A 128 -3.50 23.47 -14.77
CA TRP A 128 -2.50 22.65 -14.10
C TRP A 128 -3.05 22.01 -12.83
N SER A 129 -2.47 20.90 -12.44
CA SER A 129 -2.70 20.27 -11.16
C SER A 129 -1.39 19.86 -10.50
N LEU A 130 -1.39 19.88 -9.18
CA LEU A 130 -0.30 19.38 -8.33
C LEU A 130 -0.90 18.45 -7.30
N ASP A 131 -0.42 17.20 -7.29
CA ASP A 131 -0.64 16.25 -6.23
C ASP A 131 0.67 16.08 -5.48
N LEU A 132 0.67 16.33 -4.20
CA LEU A 132 1.79 16.12 -3.30
C LEU A 132 1.36 15.17 -2.19
N MET A 133 2.14 14.11 -1.95
CA MET A 133 1.97 13.22 -0.82
C MET A 133 3.31 12.99 -0.13
N TYR A 134 3.32 13.08 1.18
CA TYR A 134 4.43 12.68 2.02
C TYR A 134 3.96 11.64 3.02
N SER A 135 4.69 10.52 3.12
CA SER A 135 4.45 9.53 4.16
C SER A 135 5.72 9.21 4.94
N ILE A 136 5.51 8.97 6.22
CA ILE A 136 6.54 8.53 7.16
C ILE A 136 6.03 7.29 7.89
N ALA A 137 6.90 6.30 8.08
CA ALA A 137 6.60 5.16 8.91
C ALA A 137 7.83 4.79 9.75
N ASP A 138 7.65 4.65 11.05
CA ASP A 138 8.61 4.09 12.01
C ASP A 138 7.99 2.81 12.58
N ASN A 139 8.36 1.68 12.00
CA ASN A 139 7.85 0.37 12.37
C ASN A 139 8.90 -0.38 13.18
N LYS A 140 8.51 -0.85 14.36
CA LYS A 140 9.33 -1.69 15.23
C LYS A 140 8.64 -3.03 15.42
N GLN A 141 9.39 -4.09 15.24
CA GLN A 141 8.88 -5.46 15.35
C GLN A 141 9.85 -6.32 16.15
N ILE A 142 9.30 -7.08 17.08
CA ILE A 142 10.00 -8.16 17.78
C ILE A 142 9.39 -9.47 17.33
N SER A 143 10.22 -10.36 16.84
CA SER A 143 9.84 -11.74 16.52
C SER A 143 10.62 -12.69 17.42
N LYS A 144 9.91 -13.63 18.03
CA LYS A 144 10.46 -14.73 18.79
C LYS A 144 9.99 -16.03 18.17
N SER A 145 10.91 -16.94 17.91
CA SER A 145 10.56 -18.28 17.47
C SER A 145 11.37 -19.32 18.26
N THR A 146 10.69 -20.35 18.72
CA THR A 146 11.30 -21.50 19.39
C THR A 146 11.16 -22.69 18.47
N THR A 147 12.26 -23.39 18.24
CA THR A 147 12.31 -24.61 17.44
C THR A 147 12.91 -25.72 18.31
N THR A 148 12.14 -26.79 18.52
CA THR A 148 12.62 -27.98 19.17
C THR A 148 12.84 -29.06 18.12
N ALA A 149 14.03 -29.61 18.05
CA ALA A 149 14.39 -30.70 17.15
C ALA A 149 14.97 -31.86 17.90
N LYS A 150 14.55 -33.07 17.57
CA LYS A 150 15.07 -34.31 18.14
C LYS A 150 15.90 -35.03 17.09
N HIS A 151 17.18 -35.27 17.38
CA HIS A 151 18.09 -35.99 16.52
C HIS A 151 18.49 -37.32 17.19
N THR A 152 18.42 -38.41 16.42
CA THR A 152 18.87 -39.73 16.85
C THR A 152 20.15 -40.07 16.07
N LEU A 153 21.25 -40.28 16.76
CA LEU A 153 22.53 -40.66 16.19
C LEU A 153 22.99 -41.97 16.78
N GLY A 154 22.78 -43.10 16.08
CA GLY A 154 22.97 -44.43 16.66
C GLY A 154 21.96 -44.70 17.74
N ASN A 155 22.46 -44.97 18.98
CA ASN A 155 21.62 -45.20 20.17
C ASN A 155 21.42 -43.92 21.01
N ASP A 156 22.06 -42.83 20.66
CA ASP A 156 21.98 -41.56 21.41
C ASP A 156 20.90 -40.66 20.86
N ILE A 157 20.17 -40.00 21.75
CA ILE A 157 19.14 -39.04 21.41
C ILE A 157 19.61 -37.66 21.87
N TYR A 158 19.55 -36.71 20.95
CA TYR A 158 19.89 -35.32 21.20
C TYR A 158 18.66 -34.46 21.02
N ASP A 159 18.25 -33.75 22.05
CA ASP A 159 17.21 -32.72 21.97
C ASP A 159 17.87 -31.35 21.83
N ILE A 160 17.52 -30.64 20.77
CA ILE A 160 18.03 -29.30 20.45
C ILE A 160 16.87 -28.32 20.60
N ASP A 161 16.99 -27.41 21.55
CA ASP A 161 16.10 -26.27 21.67
C ASP A 161 16.80 -25.02 21.18
N SER A 162 16.23 -24.42 20.13
CA SER A 162 16.72 -23.19 19.53
C SER A 162 15.72 -22.07 19.75
N GLU A 163 16.12 -21.04 20.46
CA GLU A 163 15.36 -19.80 20.60
C GLU A 163 15.97 -18.70 19.72
N ASN A 164 15.19 -18.19 18.80
CA ASN A 164 15.58 -17.09 17.95
C ASN A 164 14.82 -15.83 18.35
N HIS A 165 15.55 -14.75 18.56
CA HIS A 165 15.00 -13.43 18.83
C HIS A 165 15.47 -12.48 17.73
N THR A 166 14.52 -11.79 17.10
CA THR A 166 14.81 -10.78 16.09
C THR A 166 14.10 -9.51 16.45
N LYS A 167 14.85 -8.42 16.57
CA LYS A 167 14.34 -7.05 16.69
C LYS A 167 14.64 -6.29 15.42
N SER A 168 13.60 -5.83 14.72
CA SER A 168 13.75 -5.04 13.51
C SER A 168 13.12 -3.65 13.69
N THR A 169 13.82 -2.65 13.16
CA THR A 169 13.33 -1.27 13.08
C THR A 169 13.41 -0.84 11.62
N SER A 170 12.31 -0.31 11.12
CA SER A 170 12.20 0.14 9.73
C SER A 170 11.66 1.56 9.69
N ASN A 171 12.50 2.52 9.32
CA ASN A 171 12.10 3.89 9.08
C ASN A 171 12.01 4.13 7.58
N LYS A 172 10.86 4.62 7.13
CA LYS A 172 10.58 4.86 5.71
C LYS A 172 10.05 6.26 5.52
N HIS A 173 10.60 6.96 4.54
CA HIS A 173 10.12 8.25 4.08
C HIS A 173 9.80 8.15 2.60
N ASN A 174 8.60 8.60 2.21
CA ASN A 174 8.20 8.68 0.82
C ASN A 174 7.70 10.08 0.53
N VAL A 175 8.15 10.63 -0.59
CA VAL A 175 7.57 11.81 -1.22
C VAL A 175 7.09 11.41 -2.59
N TYR A 176 5.87 11.72 -2.89
CA TYR A 176 5.29 11.59 -4.22
C TYR A 176 4.78 12.94 -4.68
N THR A 177 5.14 13.31 -5.91
CA THR A 177 4.66 14.53 -6.55
C THR A 177 4.22 14.19 -7.96
N ASN A 178 3.03 14.64 -8.32
CA ASN A 178 2.52 14.61 -9.67
C ASN A 178 2.13 16.03 -10.09
N ILE A 179 2.72 16.54 -11.16
CA ILE A 179 2.40 17.82 -11.75
C ILE A 179 1.88 17.55 -13.14
N ALA A 180 0.66 17.99 -13.43
CA ALA A 180 0.10 17.94 -14.76
C ALA A 180 -0.16 19.35 -15.27
N TYR A 181 0.20 19.61 -16.52
CA TYR A 181 -0.09 20.86 -17.20
C TYR A 181 -0.83 20.58 -18.51
N ASN A 182 -2.03 21.11 -18.66
CA ASN A 182 -2.83 20.97 -19.86
C ASN A 182 -2.45 22.08 -20.84
N LEU A 183 -1.84 21.70 -21.96
CA LEU A 183 -1.51 22.60 -23.05
C LEU A 183 -2.78 23.04 -23.79
N ASP A 184 -3.65 22.05 -24.07
CA ASP A 184 -4.97 22.22 -24.65
C ASP A 184 -5.90 21.07 -24.21
N ASP A 185 -7.10 20.93 -24.77
CA ASP A 185 -8.06 19.88 -24.41
C ASP A 185 -7.61 18.45 -24.78
N THR A 186 -6.59 18.34 -25.65
CA THR A 186 -6.10 17.06 -26.19
C THR A 186 -4.68 16.72 -25.72
N GLN A 187 -3.91 17.69 -25.26
CA GLN A 187 -2.51 17.55 -24.92
C GLN A 187 -2.23 17.95 -23.46
N SER A 188 -1.52 17.08 -22.74
CA SER A 188 -1.05 17.38 -21.40
C SER A 188 0.41 16.97 -21.22
N LEU A 189 1.12 17.73 -20.40
CA LEU A 189 2.45 17.38 -19.90
C LEU A 189 2.33 16.94 -18.47
N ASP A 190 2.81 15.73 -18.17
CA ASP A 190 2.78 15.18 -16.82
C ASP A 190 4.20 14.90 -16.34
N CYS A 191 4.49 15.31 -15.11
CA CYS A 191 5.75 15.03 -14.42
C CYS A 191 5.47 14.33 -13.12
N HIS A 192 5.98 13.11 -12.99
CA HIS A 192 5.87 12.30 -11.76
C HIS A 192 7.24 12.18 -11.11
N THR A 193 7.30 12.49 -9.83
CA THR A 193 8.52 12.33 -9.04
C THR A 193 8.21 11.49 -7.81
N ARG A 194 9.10 10.55 -7.52
CA ARG A 194 9.05 9.76 -6.30
C ARG A 194 10.42 9.70 -5.66
N LEU A 195 10.47 10.07 -4.39
CA LEU A 195 11.64 9.89 -3.54
C LEU A 195 11.29 8.88 -2.45
N TYR A 196 12.12 7.87 -2.30
CA TYR A 196 11.96 6.82 -1.30
C TYR A 196 13.26 6.65 -0.53
N ALA A 197 13.22 6.87 0.77
CA ALA A 197 14.37 6.74 1.67
C ALA A 197 14.05 5.73 2.79
N PRO A 198 14.37 4.44 2.59
CA PRO A 198 14.24 3.44 3.63
C PRO A 198 15.50 3.38 4.47
N ARG A 199 15.33 3.18 5.79
CA ARG A 199 16.41 2.82 6.71
C ARG A 199 15.95 1.65 7.56
N ASN A 200 16.58 0.51 7.33
CA ASN A 200 16.25 -0.72 8.06
C ASN A 200 17.44 -1.11 8.96
N LYS A 201 17.11 -1.52 10.18
CA LYS A 201 18.05 -2.09 11.13
C LYS A 201 17.43 -3.37 11.69
N SER A 202 18.21 -4.45 11.71
CA SER A 202 17.77 -5.73 12.28
C SER A 202 18.88 -6.29 13.15
N ASP A 203 18.56 -6.55 14.39
CA ASP A 203 19.43 -7.21 15.35
C ASP A 203 18.81 -8.59 15.64
N ALA A 204 19.55 -9.67 15.42
CA ALA A 204 19.11 -11.03 15.67
C ALA A 204 20.14 -11.77 16.52
N TYR A 205 19.66 -12.55 17.47
CA TYR A 205 20.48 -13.49 18.22
C TYR A 205 19.73 -14.81 18.39
N SER A 206 20.49 -15.90 18.47
CA SER A 206 19.95 -17.23 18.73
C SER A 206 20.66 -17.87 19.93
N VAL A 207 19.90 -18.56 20.74
CA VAL A 207 20.39 -19.40 21.84
C VAL A 207 20.04 -20.84 21.50
N ASN A 208 21.05 -21.71 21.43
CA ASN A 208 20.87 -23.12 21.16
C ASN A 208 21.29 -23.92 22.39
N ASN A 209 20.37 -24.68 22.95
CA ASN A 209 20.60 -25.61 24.05
C ASN A 209 20.59 -27.02 23.47
N LEU A 210 21.64 -27.76 23.73
CA LEU A 210 21.79 -29.18 23.38
C LEU A 210 21.69 -30.02 24.63
N PHE A 211 20.73 -30.91 24.68
CA PHE A 211 20.56 -31.90 25.74
C PHE A 211 20.85 -33.27 25.14
N SER A 212 21.73 -34.08 25.79
CA SER A 212 21.97 -35.45 25.39
C SER A 212 21.50 -36.36 26.52
N ASP A 213 20.57 -37.28 26.22
CA ASP A 213 20.31 -38.43 27.08
C ASP A 213 21.37 -39.47 26.75
N ALA A 214 22.48 -39.43 27.48
CA ALA A 214 23.42 -40.54 27.51
C ALA A 214 22.81 -41.64 28.40
N ASN A 215 22.24 -42.68 27.81
CA ASN A 215 21.93 -43.89 28.54
C ASN A 215 23.25 -44.54 28.95
N SER A 216 23.60 -44.38 30.25
CA SER A 216 24.63 -45.14 30.94
C SER A 216 24.16 -46.55 31.24
#